data_be0e9f7236a5b1ed9316a674c99785db
#
_entry.id   be0e9f7236a5b1ed9316a674c99785db
#
_cell.length_a   1.000
_cell.length_b   1.000
_cell.length_c   1.000
_cell.angle_alpha   90.00
_cell.angle_beta   90.00
_cell.angle_gamma   90.00
#
_symmetry.space_group_name_H-M   'P 1'
#
loop_
_entity.id
_entity.type
_entity.pdbx_description
1 polymer ?
#
loop_
_entity_poly.entity_id
_entity_poly.type
_entity_poly.pdbx_seq_one_letter_code
_entity_poly.pdbx_strand_id
1 'polypeptide(L)'
;MHPIEQLRAIARAGDIDSTFLAIEAADALAELASEPRALVPACRRLLEHHHLAGPLWWLCAQVLGSPDPAAAAEQAAAQLIEDPTAEELAGCLPGAAVVAAPCSATVCDALAGRPDCHAHLVGEPLALRRALRSIGQGAAGGAEVLGYGPSQPDEVLDGASLLIVEPAVAGPSGAILSESAANLAEVGRAMGVALWLVAGVGKVLPAPLFANCLSGGVDHRLLAVEDITAVIGPSGPTEPTKALAAGDVPCPPELAYRPTGG
;
A
#
# COMPACT_ATOMS: atom_id res chain seq x y z
N MET A 1 7.00 -24.20 -12.48
CA MET A 1 8.11 -24.06 -11.47
C MET A 1 7.59 -24.62 -10.17
N HIS A 2 8.40 -25.29 -9.34
CA HIS A 2 7.89 -25.82 -8.07
C HIS A 2 7.47 -24.66 -7.15
N PRO A 3 6.30 -24.71 -6.47
CA PRO A 3 5.77 -23.59 -5.67
C PRO A 3 6.78 -23.02 -4.65
N ILE A 4 7.55 -23.91 -3.99
CA ILE A 4 8.58 -23.51 -3.03
C ILE A 4 9.70 -22.68 -3.70
N GLU A 5 10.10 -22.98 -4.93
CA GLU A 5 11.12 -22.20 -5.64
C GLU A 5 10.57 -20.84 -6.09
N GLN A 6 9.29 -20.77 -6.48
CA GLN A 6 8.61 -19.51 -6.77
C GLN A 6 8.55 -18.63 -5.52
N LEU A 7 8.10 -19.15 -4.39
CA LEU A 7 8.07 -18.40 -3.12
C LEU A 7 9.46 -17.97 -2.65
N ARG A 8 10.51 -18.77 -2.91
CA ARG A 8 11.90 -18.35 -2.66
C ARG A 8 12.36 -17.22 -3.57
N ALA A 9 11.93 -17.21 -4.83
CA ALA A 9 12.23 -16.12 -5.75
C ALA A 9 11.53 -14.83 -5.31
N ILE A 10 10.25 -14.91 -4.94
CA ILE A 10 9.48 -13.78 -4.40
C ILE A 10 10.12 -13.25 -3.11
N ALA A 11 10.49 -14.13 -2.17
CA ALA A 11 11.14 -13.72 -0.92
C ALA A 11 12.48 -12.99 -1.13
N ARG A 12 13.17 -13.22 -2.26
CA ARG A 12 14.42 -12.54 -2.62
C ARG A 12 14.20 -11.34 -3.53
N ALA A 13 12.98 -11.10 -3.98
CA ALA A 13 12.66 -9.95 -4.79
C ALA A 13 12.98 -8.68 -4.01
N GLY A 14 13.66 -7.74 -4.65
CA GLY A 14 14.05 -6.47 -4.04
C GLY A 14 12.88 -5.48 -4.02
N ASP A 15 13.13 -4.27 -4.46
CA ASP A 15 12.20 -3.15 -4.47
C ASP A 15 11.11 -3.30 -5.55
N ILE A 16 10.19 -4.24 -5.31
CA ILE A 16 9.02 -4.54 -6.15
C ILE A 16 7.76 -4.12 -5.38
N ASP A 17 6.76 -3.67 -6.11
CA ASP A 17 5.45 -3.33 -5.55
C ASP A 17 4.87 -4.48 -4.72
N SER A 18 4.42 -4.18 -3.50
CA SER A 18 3.96 -5.19 -2.53
C SER A 18 2.65 -5.87 -2.95
N THR A 19 1.81 -5.18 -3.71
CA THR A 19 0.56 -5.74 -4.26
C THR A 19 0.89 -6.75 -5.35
N PHE A 20 1.81 -6.41 -6.25
CA PHE A 20 2.29 -7.34 -7.27
C PHE A 20 2.93 -8.59 -6.64
N LEU A 21 3.78 -8.41 -5.61
CA LEU A 21 4.37 -9.55 -4.87
C LEU A 21 3.30 -10.45 -4.24
N ALA A 22 2.22 -9.86 -3.71
CA ALA A 22 1.14 -10.63 -3.11
C ALA A 22 0.36 -11.43 -4.16
N ILE A 23 0.08 -10.85 -5.33
CA ILE A 23 -0.58 -11.54 -6.44
C ILE A 23 0.26 -12.74 -6.90
N GLU A 24 1.55 -12.55 -7.15
CA GLU A 24 2.47 -13.64 -7.53
C GLU A 24 2.61 -14.73 -6.45
N ALA A 25 2.55 -14.33 -5.16
CA ALA A 25 2.62 -15.28 -4.06
C ALA A 25 1.34 -16.11 -3.92
N ALA A 26 0.18 -15.57 -4.29
CA ALA A 26 -1.10 -16.23 -4.16
C ALA A 26 -1.15 -17.55 -4.97
N ASP A 27 -0.68 -17.55 -6.22
CA ASP A 27 -0.63 -18.73 -7.07
C ASP A 27 0.20 -19.85 -6.41
N ALA A 28 1.39 -19.50 -5.92
CA ALA A 28 2.28 -20.46 -5.29
C ALA A 28 1.74 -20.97 -3.94
N LEU A 29 1.02 -20.14 -3.18
CA LEU A 29 0.37 -20.54 -1.94
C LEU A 29 -0.86 -21.42 -2.20
N ALA A 30 -1.62 -21.16 -3.29
CA ALA A 30 -2.73 -22.01 -3.71
C ALA A 30 -2.25 -23.43 -4.06
N GLU A 31 -1.17 -23.55 -4.85
CA GLU A 31 -0.57 -24.85 -5.15
C GLU A 31 -0.06 -25.58 -3.87
N LEU A 32 0.49 -24.83 -2.91
CA LEU A 32 1.02 -25.35 -1.66
C LEU A 32 -0.07 -25.71 -0.63
N ALA A 33 -1.30 -25.28 -0.85
CA ALA A 33 -2.43 -25.49 0.07
C ALA A 33 -2.71 -26.98 0.37
N SER A 34 -2.36 -27.88 -0.57
CA SER A 34 -2.44 -29.33 -0.37
C SER A 34 -1.43 -29.87 0.65
N GLU A 35 -0.43 -29.07 1.05
CA GLU A 35 0.64 -29.43 1.98
C GLU A 35 0.64 -28.53 3.24
N PRO A 36 -0.31 -28.70 4.19
CA PRO A 36 -0.46 -27.79 5.34
C PRO A 36 0.81 -27.61 6.19
N ARG A 37 1.68 -28.65 6.22
CA ARG A 37 2.96 -28.58 6.94
C ARG A 37 3.97 -27.63 6.30
N ALA A 38 3.84 -27.37 5.01
CA ALA A 38 4.71 -26.46 4.26
C ALA A 38 4.11 -25.03 4.19
N LEU A 39 2.80 -24.89 4.24
CA LEU A 39 2.09 -23.62 4.04
C LEU A 39 2.44 -22.57 5.11
N VAL A 40 2.34 -22.92 6.41
CA VAL A 40 2.66 -22.00 7.51
C VAL A 40 4.12 -21.51 7.46
N PRO A 41 5.14 -22.40 7.32
CA PRO A 41 6.52 -21.97 7.15
C PRO A 41 6.74 -21.08 5.91
N ALA A 42 6.04 -21.35 4.81
CA ALA A 42 6.13 -20.54 3.60
C ALA A 42 5.62 -19.12 3.83
N CYS A 43 4.42 -18.96 4.40
CA CYS A 43 3.88 -17.65 4.77
C CYS A 43 4.83 -16.89 5.69
N ARG A 44 5.31 -17.51 6.77
CA ARG A 44 6.25 -16.86 7.70
C ARG A 44 7.52 -16.40 7.01
N ARG A 45 8.10 -17.20 6.13
CA ARG A 45 9.31 -16.85 5.40
C ARG A 45 9.10 -15.67 4.44
N LEU A 46 7.96 -15.60 3.76
CA LEU A 46 7.60 -14.42 2.94
C LEU A 46 7.56 -13.15 3.79
N LEU A 47 6.89 -13.21 4.94
CA LEU A 47 6.71 -12.08 5.83
C LEU A 47 7.99 -11.66 6.57
N GLU A 48 8.92 -12.59 6.82
CA GLU A 48 10.25 -12.27 7.35
C GLU A 48 11.08 -11.44 6.36
N HIS A 49 10.95 -11.70 5.05
CA HIS A 49 11.68 -10.95 4.02
C HIS A 49 10.96 -9.64 3.63
N HIS A 50 9.64 -9.60 3.72
CA HIS A 50 8.79 -8.48 3.31
C HIS A 50 7.89 -8.01 4.46
N HIS A 51 8.50 -7.74 5.61
CA HIS A 51 7.78 -7.46 6.86
C HIS A 51 6.88 -6.21 6.83
N LEU A 52 7.11 -5.28 5.88
CA LEU A 52 6.28 -4.10 5.67
C LEU A 52 5.27 -4.23 4.51
N ALA A 53 5.24 -5.36 3.82
CA ALA A 53 4.32 -5.56 2.72
C ALA A 53 2.90 -5.90 3.23
N GLY A 54 2.08 -4.89 3.48
CA GLY A 54 0.70 -5.07 3.95
C GLY A 54 -0.10 -6.09 3.15
N PRO A 55 -0.14 -6.03 1.80
CA PRO A 55 -0.84 -7.01 0.96
C PRO A 55 -0.37 -8.47 1.15
N LEU A 56 0.92 -8.70 1.43
CA LEU A 56 1.42 -10.05 1.74
C LEU A 56 0.96 -10.54 3.11
N TRP A 57 0.94 -9.67 4.13
CA TRP A 57 0.38 -9.99 5.44
C TRP A 57 -1.09 -10.35 5.32
N TRP A 58 -1.84 -9.54 4.59
CA TRP A 58 -3.26 -9.75 4.34
C TRP A 58 -3.52 -11.06 3.60
N LEU A 59 -2.79 -11.34 2.52
CA LEU A 59 -2.88 -12.61 1.78
C LEU A 59 -2.61 -13.81 2.68
N CYS A 60 -1.49 -13.81 3.42
CA CYS A 60 -1.16 -14.90 4.34
C CYS A 60 -2.21 -15.10 5.43
N ALA A 61 -2.82 -14.00 5.91
CA ALA A 61 -3.90 -14.06 6.88
C ALA A 61 -5.18 -14.70 6.29
N GLN A 62 -5.56 -14.33 5.07
CA GLN A 62 -6.70 -14.95 4.36
C GLN A 62 -6.47 -16.45 4.15
N VAL A 63 -5.31 -16.82 3.64
CA VAL A 63 -4.94 -18.21 3.33
C VAL A 63 -4.94 -19.08 4.60
N LEU A 64 -4.28 -18.62 5.68
CA LEU A 64 -4.17 -19.41 6.92
C LEU A 64 -5.44 -19.35 7.77
N GLY A 65 -6.29 -18.34 7.60
CA GLY A 65 -7.57 -18.21 8.29
C GLY A 65 -8.73 -18.98 7.64
N SER A 66 -8.52 -19.51 6.44
CA SER A 66 -9.56 -20.18 5.66
C SER A 66 -9.55 -21.71 5.86
N PRO A 67 -10.72 -22.36 5.89
CA PRO A 67 -10.83 -23.82 5.80
C PRO A 67 -10.43 -24.34 4.40
N ASP A 68 -10.46 -23.50 3.36
CA ASP A 68 -9.99 -23.79 2.00
C ASP A 68 -8.91 -22.77 1.61
N PRO A 69 -7.63 -23.03 1.94
CA PRO A 69 -6.53 -22.11 1.68
C PRO A 69 -6.29 -21.83 0.19
N ALA A 70 -6.56 -22.81 -0.71
CA ALA A 70 -6.39 -22.64 -2.14
C ALA A 70 -7.40 -21.62 -2.69
N ALA A 71 -8.68 -21.83 -2.41
CA ALA A 71 -9.74 -20.91 -2.82
C ALA A 71 -9.54 -19.51 -2.20
N ALA A 72 -9.05 -19.41 -0.95
CA ALA A 72 -8.77 -18.15 -0.31
C ALA A 72 -7.61 -17.40 -1.00
N ALA A 73 -6.57 -18.09 -1.44
CA ALA A 73 -5.45 -17.49 -2.18
C ALA A 73 -5.93 -16.94 -3.53
N GLU A 74 -6.69 -17.73 -4.30
CA GLU A 74 -7.26 -17.30 -5.59
C GLU A 74 -8.19 -16.09 -5.44
N GLN A 75 -9.07 -16.11 -4.42
CA GLN A 75 -9.97 -15.00 -4.14
C GLN A 75 -9.21 -13.74 -3.71
N ALA A 76 -8.17 -13.90 -2.91
CA ALA A 76 -7.32 -12.78 -2.48
C ALA A 76 -6.60 -12.15 -3.68
N ALA A 77 -6.05 -12.96 -4.59
CA ALA A 77 -5.42 -12.44 -5.82
C ALA A 77 -6.43 -11.66 -6.67
N ALA A 78 -7.65 -12.18 -6.85
CA ALA A 78 -8.70 -11.49 -7.59
C ALA A 78 -9.05 -10.13 -6.96
N GLN A 79 -9.20 -10.07 -5.62
CA GLN A 79 -9.48 -8.81 -4.92
C GLN A 79 -8.35 -7.78 -5.05
N LEU A 80 -7.08 -8.22 -5.08
CA LEU A 80 -5.92 -7.34 -5.29
C LEU A 80 -5.86 -6.80 -6.72
N ILE A 81 -6.23 -7.63 -7.71
CA ILE A 81 -6.26 -7.25 -9.13
C ILE A 81 -7.41 -6.28 -9.42
N GLU A 82 -8.56 -6.51 -8.80
CA GLU A 82 -9.80 -5.76 -9.01
C GLU A 82 -9.96 -4.59 -8.03
N ASP A 83 -8.88 -4.16 -7.34
CA ASP A 83 -8.92 -3.10 -6.33
C ASP A 83 -9.44 -1.77 -6.92
N PRO A 84 -10.63 -1.28 -6.53
CA PRO A 84 -11.23 -0.08 -7.10
C PRO A 84 -10.68 1.21 -6.48
N THR A 85 -9.67 1.15 -5.61
CA THR A 85 -9.19 2.31 -4.85
C THR A 85 -8.75 3.47 -5.73
N ALA A 86 -8.17 3.22 -6.90
CA ALA A 86 -7.80 4.27 -7.84
C ALA A 86 -9.02 5.01 -8.41
N GLU A 87 -10.09 4.29 -8.73
CA GLU A 87 -11.36 4.85 -9.22
C GLU A 87 -12.06 5.66 -8.12
N GLU A 88 -12.10 5.12 -6.90
CA GLU A 88 -12.65 5.80 -5.72
C GLU A 88 -11.87 7.09 -5.40
N LEU A 89 -10.54 7.04 -5.46
CA LEU A 89 -9.70 8.23 -5.30
C LEU A 89 -10.03 9.27 -6.37
N ALA A 90 -10.06 8.88 -7.64
CA ALA A 90 -10.41 9.78 -8.75
C ALA A 90 -11.78 10.44 -8.54
N GLY A 91 -12.78 9.68 -8.09
CA GLY A 91 -14.12 10.17 -7.79
C GLY A 91 -14.19 11.20 -6.65
N CYS A 92 -13.26 11.13 -5.70
CA CYS A 92 -13.24 11.99 -4.51
C CYS A 92 -12.38 13.24 -4.65
N LEU A 93 -11.43 13.27 -5.61
CA LEU A 93 -10.55 14.44 -5.80
C LEU A 93 -11.35 15.71 -6.08
N PRO A 94 -11.09 16.81 -5.37
CA PRO A 94 -11.72 18.09 -5.67
C PRO A 94 -11.40 18.56 -7.10
N GLY A 95 -12.34 19.25 -7.74
CA GLY A 95 -12.09 19.86 -9.06
C GLY A 95 -10.97 20.89 -9.00
N ALA A 96 -10.11 20.90 -10.01
CA ALA A 96 -8.95 21.78 -10.11
C ALA A 96 -7.98 21.73 -8.91
N ALA A 97 -7.93 20.59 -8.21
CA ALA A 97 -6.99 20.40 -7.11
C ALA A 97 -5.55 20.36 -7.61
N VAL A 98 -4.63 20.93 -6.83
CA VAL A 98 -3.19 20.70 -6.95
C VAL A 98 -2.82 19.61 -5.94
N VAL A 99 -2.51 18.44 -6.45
CA VAL A 99 -2.24 17.23 -5.65
C VAL A 99 -0.74 17.00 -5.55
N ALA A 100 -0.19 17.03 -4.34
CA ALA A 100 1.17 16.57 -4.08
C ALA A 100 1.15 15.08 -3.69
N ALA A 101 2.01 14.26 -4.29
CA ALA A 101 2.05 12.83 -3.95
C ALA A 101 3.40 12.18 -4.30
N PRO A 102 3.84 11.16 -3.56
CA PRO A 102 4.82 10.20 -4.06
C PRO A 102 4.27 9.44 -5.28
N CYS A 103 5.16 9.07 -6.21
CA CYS A 103 4.78 8.23 -7.34
C CYS A 103 4.35 6.84 -6.85
N SER A 104 3.06 6.54 -6.95
CA SER A 104 2.50 5.19 -6.79
C SER A 104 1.59 4.86 -7.96
N ALA A 105 1.35 3.58 -8.21
CA ALA A 105 0.46 3.15 -9.29
C ALA A 105 -0.97 3.67 -9.05
N THR A 106 -1.52 3.46 -7.85
CA THR A 106 -2.87 3.86 -7.47
C THR A 106 -3.12 5.36 -7.67
N VAL A 107 -2.18 6.20 -7.23
CA VAL A 107 -2.29 7.66 -7.40
C VAL A 107 -2.17 8.06 -8.87
N CYS A 108 -1.24 7.45 -9.61
CA CYS A 108 -1.09 7.75 -11.04
C CYS A 108 -2.32 7.36 -11.87
N ASP A 109 -2.92 6.20 -11.58
CA ASP A 109 -4.12 5.72 -12.25
C ASP A 109 -5.32 6.62 -11.94
N ALA A 110 -5.47 7.04 -10.68
CA ALA A 110 -6.51 8.01 -10.29
C ALA A 110 -6.36 9.35 -11.04
N LEU A 111 -5.14 9.89 -11.09
CA LEU A 111 -4.84 11.16 -11.78
C LEU A 111 -5.01 11.06 -13.30
N ALA A 112 -4.74 9.90 -13.90
CA ALA A 112 -5.00 9.66 -15.33
C ALA A 112 -6.48 9.83 -15.69
N GLY A 113 -7.39 9.55 -14.76
CA GLY A 113 -8.83 9.78 -14.89
C GLY A 113 -9.29 11.22 -14.60
N ARG A 114 -8.38 12.14 -14.20
CA ARG A 114 -8.72 13.49 -13.73
C ARG A 114 -7.92 14.59 -14.44
N PRO A 115 -8.21 14.86 -15.71
CA PRO A 115 -7.50 15.88 -16.49
C PRO A 115 -7.69 17.32 -15.97
N ASP A 116 -8.59 17.53 -15.06
CA ASP A 116 -8.86 18.81 -14.39
C ASP A 116 -7.98 19.03 -13.14
N CYS A 117 -7.26 18.02 -12.66
CA CYS A 117 -6.36 18.13 -11.52
C CYS A 117 -4.92 18.36 -11.97
N HIS A 118 -4.18 19.18 -11.23
CA HIS A 118 -2.73 19.32 -11.38
C HIS A 118 -2.02 18.40 -10.40
N ALA A 119 -0.84 17.90 -10.76
CA ALA A 119 -0.11 16.96 -9.91
C ALA A 119 1.36 17.34 -9.75
N HIS A 120 1.81 17.38 -8.51
CA HIS A 120 3.20 17.50 -8.10
C HIS A 120 3.66 16.12 -7.60
N LEU A 121 4.38 15.37 -8.43
CA LEU A 121 4.80 14.02 -8.13
C LEU A 121 6.24 13.97 -7.66
N VAL A 122 6.48 13.27 -6.55
CA VAL A 122 7.83 13.03 -6.04
C VAL A 122 8.26 11.59 -6.27
N GLY A 123 9.50 11.38 -6.70
CA GLY A 123 10.02 10.04 -6.88
C GLY A 123 11.37 10.00 -7.60
N GLU A 124 11.91 8.80 -7.71
CA GLU A 124 13.10 8.54 -8.48
C GLU A 124 12.87 8.80 -9.98
N PRO A 125 13.89 9.20 -10.75
CA PRO A 125 13.73 9.60 -12.15
C PRO A 125 13.06 8.57 -13.05
N LEU A 126 13.21 7.28 -12.76
CA LEU A 126 12.57 6.22 -13.55
C LEU A 126 11.07 6.10 -13.20
N ALA A 127 10.73 6.19 -11.92
CA ALA A 127 9.35 6.17 -11.44
C ALA A 127 8.58 7.38 -11.98
N LEU A 128 9.15 8.58 -11.87
CA LEU A 128 8.57 9.80 -12.44
C LEU A 128 8.31 9.69 -13.95
N ARG A 129 9.27 9.18 -14.73
CA ARG A 129 9.07 8.99 -16.18
C ARG A 129 7.97 7.99 -16.51
N ARG A 130 7.74 6.98 -15.68
CA ARG A 130 6.62 6.03 -15.84
C ARG A 130 5.30 6.71 -15.51
N ALA A 131 5.23 7.40 -14.37
CA ALA A 131 4.07 8.14 -13.92
C ALA A 131 3.62 9.19 -14.94
N LEU A 132 4.53 10.04 -15.41
CA LEU A 132 4.26 11.06 -16.43
C LEU A 132 3.72 10.47 -17.74
N ARG A 133 4.20 9.28 -18.14
CA ARG A 133 3.68 8.59 -19.33
C ARG A 133 2.29 8.02 -19.09
N SER A 134 2.04 7.39 -17.94
CA SER A 134 0.73 6.82 -17.60
C SER A 134 -0.33 7.92 -17.57
N ILE A 135 -0.10 9.00 -16.83
CA ILE A 135 -1.05 10.11 -16.72
C ILE A 135 -1.22 10.83 -18.07
N GLY A 136 -0.12 11.07 -18.80
CA GLY A 136 -0.18 11.76 -20.12
C GLY A 136 -0.90 10.98 -21.21
N GLN A 137 -0.99 9.66 -21.12
CA GLN A 137 -1.77 8.83 -22.07
C GLN A 137 -3.28 8.84 -21.75
N GLY A 138 -3.65 9.00 -20.47
CA GLY A 138 -5.04 9.07 -20.03
C GLY A 138 -5.65 10.48 -20.17
N ALA A 139 -4.85 11.50 -19.95
CA ALA A 139 -5.29 12.89 -20.01
C ALA A 139 -5.20 13.46 -21.43
N ALA A 140 -6.19 13.20 -22.27
CA ALA A 140 -6.36 13.91 -23.54
C ALA A 140 -6.74 15.38 -23.28
N GLY A 141 -5.79 16.19 -22.79
CA GLY A 141 -5.94 17.62 -22.80
C GLY A 141 -5.84 18.42 -21.51
N GLY A 142 -4.76 18.30 -20.69
CA GLY A 142 -4.45 19.45 -19.92
C GLY A 142 -4.08 19.37 -18.44
N ALA A 143 -4.01 18.19 -17.80
CA ALA A 143 -3.46 18.14 -16.45
C ALA A 143 -1.97 18.53 -16.49
N GLU A 144 -1.57 19.56 -15.76
CA GLU A 144 -0.16 19.87 -15.56
C GLU A 144 0.41 18.90 -14.52
N VAL A 145 1.44 18.13 -14.91
CA VAL A 145 2.10 17.19 -14.01
C VAL A 145 3.56 17.56 -13.91
N LEU A 146 3.98 17.99 -12.72
CA LEU A 146 5.35 18.35 -12.40
C LEU A 146 6.02 17.18 -11.62
N GLY A 147 7.26 16.90 -11.98
CA GLY A 147 8.04 15.85 -11.33
C GLY A 147 9.19 16.43 -10.52
N TYR A 148 9.34 15.98 -9.26
CA TYR A 148 10.33 16.45 -8.31
C TYR A 148 11.18 15.28 -7.78
N GLY A 149 12.43 15.57 -7.45
CA GLY A 149 13.29 14.62 -6.75
C GLY A 149 12.86 14.46 -5.27
N PRO A 150 13.26 13.34 -4.62
CA PRO A 150 12.85 13.06 -3.23
C PRO A 150 13.39 14.05 -2.19
N SER A 151 14.35 14.90 -2.56
CA SER A 151 14.97 15.89 -1.66
C SER A 151 14.33 17.29 -1.71
N GLN A 152 13.16 17.45 -2.37
CA GLN A 152 12.53 18.74 -2.63
C GLN A 152 11.09 18.84 -2.06
N PRO A 153 10.83 18.47 -0.79
CA PRO A 153 9.46 18.43 -0.26
C PRO A 153 8.76 19.80 -0.25
N ASP A 154 9.48 20.89 0.03
CA ASP A 154 8.91 22.23 0.04
C ASP A 154 8.42 22.67 -1.34
N GLU A 155 9.19 22.37 -2.39
CA GLU A 155 8.83 22.70 -3.78
C GLU A 155 7.62 21.88 -4.25
N VAL A 156 7.54 20.59 -3.83
CA VAL A 156 6.41 19.71 -4.14
C VAL A 156 5.11 20.22 -3.53
N LEU A 157 5.19 20.78 -2.32
CA LEU A 157 4.03 21.24 -1.56
C LEU A 157 3.66 22.71 -1.84
N ASP A 158 4.49 23.42 -2.61
CA ASP A 158 4.18 24.80 -2.96
C ASP A 158 2.91 24.88 -3.83
N GLY A 159 1.91 25.60 -3.34
CA GLY A 159 0.60 25.70 -3.97
C GLY A 159 -0.26 24.43 -3.90
N ALA A 160 0.21 23.34 -3.29
CA ALA A 160 -0.59 22.12 -3.15
C ALA A 160 -1.79 22.34 -2.21
N SER A 161 -2.97 21.95 -2.67
CA SER A 161 -4.19 21.96 -1.86
C SER A 161 -4.42 20.66 -1.11
N LEU A 162 -3.75 19.59 -1.54
CA LEU A 162 -3.92 18.23 -1.00
C LEU A 162 -2.61 17.45 -1.12
N LEU A 163 -2.22 16.80 -0.04
CA LEU A 163 -1.17 15.79 -0.03
C LEU A 163 -1.80 14.39 0.03
N ILE A 164 -1.39 13.53 -0.89
CA ILE A 164 -1.80 12.13 -0.91
C ILE A 164 -0.59 11.25 -0.63
N VAL A 165 -0.71 10.32 0.31
CA VAL A 165 0.32 9.31 0.60
C VAL A 165 -0.27 7.92 0.59
N GLU A 166 0.51 6.95 0.12
CA GLU A 166 0.16 5.53 0.15
C GLU A 166 1.05 4.83 1.18
N PRO A 167 0.48 4.09 2.14
CA PRO A 167 1.27 3.39 3.15
C PRO A 167 1.83 2.08 2.61
N ALA A 168 2.95 1.64 3.17
CA ALA A 168 3.40 0.27 3.04
C ALA A 168 2.43 -0.68 3.76
N VAL A 169 1.99 -0.28 4.95
CA VAL A 169 0.97 -0.96 5.76
C VAL A 169 0.38 0.06 6.74
N ALA A 170 -0.89 -0.10 7.08
CA ALA A 170 -1.59 0.72 8.05
C ALA A 170 -2.37 -0.14 9.05
N GLY A 171 -2.74 0.44 10.19
CA GLY A 171 -3.52 -0.21 11.24
C GLY A 171 -4.01 0.79 12.28
N PRO A 172 -4.61 0.32 13.39
CA PRO A 172 -5.30 1.18 14.35
C PRO A 172 -4.45 2.29 14.99
N SER A 173 -3.13 2.15 15.02
CA SER A 173 -2.23 3.17 15.60
C SER A 173 -1.59 4.09 14.56
N GLY A 174 -1.91 3.95 13.26
CA GLY A 174 -1.39 4.79 12.20
C GLY A 174 -0.95 4.04 10.95
N ALA A 175 -0.11 4.67 10.14
CA ALA A 175 0.36 4.14 8.86
C ALA A 175 1.89 4.20 8.76
N ILE A 176 2.51 3.13 8.28
CA ILE A 176 3.95 3.08 8.02
C ILE A 176 4.19 3.58 6.60
N LEU A 177 4.97 4.64 6.48
CA LEU A 177 5.30 5.30 5.23
C LEU A 177 6.73 5.00 4.79
N SER A 178 6.99 5.12 3.50
CA SER A 178 8.35 5.26 2.98
C SER A 178 8.99 6.56 3.49
N GLU A 179 10.32 6.65 3.47
CA GLU A 179 11.05 7.83 3.92
C GLU A 179 10.61 9.10 3.17
N SER A 180 10.47 9.02 1.84
CA SER A 180 10.04 10.16 1.02
C SER A 180 8.60 10.60 1.33
N ALA A 181 7.68 9.65 1.52
CA ALA A 181 6.30 9.94 1.88
C ALA A 181 6.19 10.54 3.29
N ALA A 182 6.99 10.06 4.24
CA ALA A 182 7.02 10.56 5.61
C ALA A 182 7.58 12.00 5.67
N ASN A 183 8.63 12.28 4.90
CA ASN A 183 9.18 13.65 4.80
C ASN A 183 8.15 14.62 4.22
N LEU A 184 7.42 14.22 3.16
CA LEU A 184 6.32 15.03 2.62
C LEU A 184 5.21 15.25 3.64
N ALA A 185 4.82 14.21 4.39
CA ALA A 185 3.79 14.31 5.41
C ALA A 185 4.17 15.27 6.55
N GLU A 186 5.43 15.23 6.97
CA GLU A 186 5.96 16.14 8.01
C GLU A 186 5.92 17.61 7.56
N VAL A 187 6.42 17.90 6.34
CA VAL A 187 6.41 19.25 5.78
C VAL A 187 4.98 19.70 5.48
N GLY A 188 4.13 18.84 4.90
CA GLY A 188 2.73 19.14 4.61
C GLY A 188 1.93 19.50 5.87
N ARG A 189 2.16 18.77 6.97
CA ARG A 189 1.58 19.09 8.28
C ARG A 189 2.04 20.47 8.78
N ALA A 190 3.32 20.78 8.65
CA ALA A 190 3.85 22.09 9.06
C ALA A 190 3.26 23.23 8.23
N MET A 191 2.95 23.01 6.95
CA MET A 191 2.32 23.97 6.04
C MET A 191 0.78 23.98 6.16
N GLY A 192 0.17 23.08 6.91
CA GLY A 192 -1.29 22.96 7.06
C GLY A 192 -1.99 22.37 5.83
N VAL A 193 -1.28 21.63 4.98
CA VAL A 193 -1.86 20.94 3.82
C VAL A 193 -2.63 19.71 4.29
N ALA A 194 -3.88 19.55 3.81
CA ALA A 194 -4.70 18.37 4.14
C ALA A 194 -4.02 17.10 3.62
N LEU A 195 -3.98 16.03 4.45
CA LEU A 195 -3.36 14.77 4.10
C LEU A 195 -4.41 13.66 3.97
N TRP A 196 -4.46 13.05 2.79
CA TRP A 196 -5.24 11.83 2.55
C TRP A 196 -4.33 10.63 2.48
N LEU A 197 -4.71 9.57 3.20
CA LEU A 197 -4.08 8.26 3.12
C LEU A 197 -4.82 7.41 2.10
N VAL A 198 -4.13 6.90 1.08
CA VAL A 198 -4.71 5.97 0.09
C VAL A 198 -4.32 4.56 0.48
N ALA A 199 -5.30 3.77 0.90
CA ALA A 199 -5.07 2.43 1.42
C ALA A 199 -5.94 1.40 0.69
N GLY A 200 -5.40 0.83 -0.39
CA GLY A 200 -6.04 -0.22 -1.18
C GLY A 200 -6.17 -1.55 -0.44
N VAL A 201 -6.69 -2.53 -1.15
CA VAL A 201 -6.89 -3.90 -0.63
C VAL A 201 -5.60 -4.43 0.01
N GLY A 202 -5.72 -4.97 1.22
CA GLY A 202 -4.60 -5.56 1.96
C GLY A 202 -3.65 -4.57 2.63
N LYS A 203 -3.81 -3.27 2.45
CA LYS A 203 -2.94 -2.27 3.10
C LYS A 203 -3.29 -2.04 4.58
N VAL A 204 -4.53 -2.26 5.00
CA VAL A 204 -4.96 -2.07 6.39
C VAL A 204 -5.03 -3.41 7.10
N LEU A 205 -4.31 -3.53 8.22
CA LEU A 205 -4.20 -4.75 9.01
C LEU A 205 -4.78 -4.55 10.41
N PRO A 206 -5.40 -5.59 11.02
CA PRO A 206 -5.82 -5.56 12.41
C PRO A 206 -4.64 -5.43 13.37
N ALA A 207 -4.91 -4.92 14.57
CA ALA A 207 -3.89 -4.58 15.57
C ALA A 207 -2.83 -5.67 15.80
N PRO A 208 -3.14 -6.98 15.93
CA PRO A 208 -2.12 -8.00 16.17
C PRO A 208 -1.13 -8.17 15.01
N LEU A 209 -1.62 -8.09 13.76
CA LEU A 209 -0.77 -8.21 12.57
C LEU A 209 0.03 -6.93 12.35
N PHE A 210 -0.58 -5.77 12.52
CA PHE A 210 0.10 -4.48 12.39
C PHE A 210 1.21 -4.32 13.44
N ALA A 211 1.00 -4.78 14.68
CA ALA A 211 2.03 -4.76 15.71
C ALA A 211 3.28 -5.58 15.32
N ASN A 212 3.10 -6.68 14.59
CA ASN A 212 4.22 -7.46 14.05
C ASN A 212 5.03 -6.69 13.00
N CYS A 213 4.38 -5.87 12.18
CA CYS A 213 5.07 -4.98 11.22
C CYS A 213 5.92 -3.93 11.96
N LEU A 214 5.39 -3.35 13.05
CA LEU A 214 6.11 -2.37 13.87
C LEU A 214 7.33 -2.96 14.60
N SER A 215 7.28 -4.23 14.98
CA SER A 215 8.34 -4.88 15.76
C SER A 215 9.57 -5.31 14.94
N GLY A 216 9.59 -5.06 13.63
CA GLY A 216 10.63 -5.51 12.68
C GLY A 216 12.01 -4.90 12.82
N GLY A 217 12.25 -4.00 13.77
CA GLY A 217 13.59 -3.47 14.10
C GLY A 217 14.17 -2.46 13.09
N VAL A 218 13.41 -2.05 12.10
CA VAL A 218 13.75 -0.97 11.15
C VAL A 218 13.16 0.34 11.67
N ASP A 219 13.87 1.44 11.46
CA ASP A 219 13.41 2.79 11.83
C ASP A 219 12.21 3.17 10.95
N HIS A 220 11.01 2.84 11.41
CA HIS A 220 9.78 3.06 10.67
C HIS A 220 9.26 4.47 10.91
N ARG A 221 8.92 5.15 9.83
CA ARG A 221 8.24 6.44 9.88
C ARG A 221 6.73 6.19 10.01
N LEU A 222 6.26 6.25 11.25
CA LEU A 222 4.84 6.10 11.57
C LEU A 222 4.13 7.44 11.45
N LEU A 223 3.14 7.52 10.54
CA LEU A 223 2.16 8.61 10.47
C LEU A 223 1.06 8.32 11.49
N ALA A 224 0.83 9.25 12.39
CA ALA A 224 -0.22 9.13 13.40
C ALA A 224 -1.62 9.32 12.78
N VAL A 225 -2.63 8.69 13.38
CA VAL A 225 -4.01 8.73 12.86
C VAL A 225 -4.57 10.17 12.86
N GLU A 226 -4.22 10.97 13.86
CA GLU A 226 -4.62 12.36 14.01
C GLU A 226 -4.08 13.30 12.93
N ASP A 227 -3.01 12.93 12.24
CA ASP A 227 -2.43 13.69 11.13
C ASP A 227 -3.12 13.38 9.79
N ILE A 228 -4.01 12.38 9.73
CA ILE A 228 -4.73 11.95 8.53
C ILE A 228 -6.09 12.64 8.46
N THR A 229 -6.37 13.36 7.39
CA THR A 229 -7.66 14.03 7.18
C THR A 229 -8.75 13.07 6.71
N ALA A 230 -8.39 12.15 5.81
CA ALA A 230 -9.29 11.12 5.29
C ALA A 230 -8.49 9.89 4.83
N VAL A 231 -9.12 8.73 4.85
CA VAL A 231 -8.60 7.51 4.23
C VAL A 231 -9.44 7.16 3.02
N ILE A 232 -8.80 6.98 1.88
CA ILE A 232 -9.46 6.51 0.66
C ILE A 232 -9.07 5.05 0.45
N GLY A 233 -10.06 4.21 0.45
CA GLY A 233 -9.90 2.76 0.25
C GLY A 233 -10.86 2.21 -0.80
N PRO A 234 -10.99 0.88 -0.91
CA PRO A 234 -11.85 0.22 -1.90
C PRO A 234 -13.35 0.57 -1.78
N SER A 235 -13.77 1.14 -0.64
CA SER A 235 -15.16 1.57 -0.40
C SER A 235 -15.29 3.11 -0.42
N GLY A 236 -14.32 3.81 -0.97
CA GLY A 236 -14.28 5.28 -1.02
C GLY A 236 -13.77 5.93 0.26
N PRO A 237 -14.08 7.23 0.46
CA PRO A 237 -13.57 8.03 1.57
C PRO A 237 -14.19 7.61 2.90
N THR A 238 -13.34 7.43 3.89
CA THR A 238 -13.75 7.00 5.24
C THR A 238 -12.99 7.81 6.30
N GLU A 239 -13.61 8.01 7.46
CA GLU A 239 -12.97 8.63 8.62
C GLU A 239 -11.77 7.77 9.08
N PRO A 240 -10.60 8.38 9.41
CA PRO A 240 -9.35 7.64 9.65
C PRO A 240 -9.45 6.56 10.73
N THR A 241 -10.01 6.86 11.89
CA THR A 241 -10.13 5.90 12.99
C THR A 241 -10.97 4.69 12.58
N LYS A 242 -12.06 4.93 11.85
CA LYS A 242 -12.94 3.87 11.35
C LYS A 242 -12.25 3.04 10.27
N ALA A 243 -11.60 3.69 9.31
CA ALA A 243 -10.92 3.01 8.21
C ALA A 243 -9.78 2.11 8.71
N LEU A 244 -9.00 2.60 9.67
CA LEU A 244 -7.82 1.90 10.20
C LEU A 244 -8.14 0.85 11.27
N ALA A 245 -9.40 0.74 11.70
CA ALA A 245 -9.82 -0.28 12.67
C ALA A 245 -9.81 -1.72 12.11
N ALA A 246 -9.79 -1.91 10.79
CA ALA A 246 -9.68 -3.18 10.03
C ALA A 246 -10.43 -4.36 10.67
N GLY A 247 -11.76 -4.42 10.48
CA GLY A 247 -12.60 -5.42 11.17
C GLY A 247 -12.55 -6.84 10.58
N ASP A 248 -12.32 -6.98 9.26
CA ASP A 248 -12.65 -8.20 8.54
C ASP A 248 -11.45 -9.07 8.11
N VAL A 249 -10.24 -8.73 8.54
CA VAL A 249 -9.03 -9.51 8.23
C VAL A 249 -8.82 -10.58 9.31
N PRO A 250 -8.72 -11.86 8.93
CA PRO A 250 -8.43 -12.94 9.88
C PRO A 250 -7.11 -12.71 10.63
N CYS A 251 -7.07 -13.13 11.89
CA CYS A 251 -5.84 -13.11 12.70
C CYS A 251 -5.45 -14.53 13.09
N PRO A 252 -4.96 -15.35 12.14
CA PRO A 252 -4.56 -16.71 12.45
C PRO A 252 -3.42 -16.72 13.49
N PRO A 253 -3.48 -17.59 14.50
CA PRO A 253 -2.49 -17.63 15.59
C PRO A 253 -1.07 -17.90 15.09
N GLU A 254 -0.93 -18.53 13.93
CA GLU A 254 0.34 -18.80 13.27
C GLU A 254 1.08 -17.53 12.85
N LEU A 255 0.35 -16.43 12.59
CA LEU A 255 0.90 -15.12 12.25
C LEU A 255 0.96 -14.17 13.45
N ALA A 256 0.15 -14.40 14.49
CA ALA A 256 0.15 -13.57 15.69
C ALA A 256 1.37 -13.83 16.59
N TYR A 257 2.03 -14.96 16.45
CA TYR A 257 3.19 -15.36 17.26
C TYR A 257 4.49 -15.14 16.49
N ARG A 258 5.30 -14.17 16.95
CA ARG A 258 6.74 -14.15 16.63
C ARG A 258 7.47 -14.94 17.73
N PRO A 259 8.22 -16.02 17.41
CA PRO A 259 9.18 -16.52 18.37
C PRO A 259 10.18 -15.39 18.64
N THR A 260 10.22 -14.92 19.89
CA THR A 260 11.32 -14.09 20.37
C THR A 260 12.61 -14.82 20.06
N GLY A 261 13.44 -14.24 19.19
CA GLY A 261 14.68 -14.83 18.72
C GLY A 261 15.54 -15.33 19.87
N GLY A 262 16.00 -16.56 19.73
CA GLY A 262 17.07 -17.11 20.55
C GLY A 262 18.44 -16.63 20.05
#